data_f042599f63f63ca52a5b0ce55fe00df8
#
_entry.id   f042599f63f63ca52a5b0ce55fe00df8
#
_cell.length_a   1.000
_cell.length_b   1.000
_cell.length_c   1.000
_cell.angle_alpha   90.00
_cell.angle_beta   90.00
_cell.angle_gamma   90.00
#
_symmetry.space_group_name_H-M   'P 1'
#
loop_
_entity.id
_entity.type
_entity.pdbx_description
1 polymer ?
#
loop_
_entity_poly.entity_id
_entity_poly.type
_entity_poly.pdbx_seq_one_letter_code
_entity_poly.pdbx_strand_id
1 'polypeptide(L)'
;MSKTGIFLSSWIIRENLNGGNRSTANRLVPYCVFIDPELARVGLNESQARERGIPYRVASVPVDSGWRPWTISEKRGFMKTLIDTSSDRILGFTAFGPEAGELMGTVQLAMLAGLPYTMLRDTMFAHPTMTEGLKALFMGAPRQVEKDAAQFQQAHRSD
;
A
#
# COMPACT_ATOMS: atom_id res chain seq x y z
N MET A 1 3.45 2.65 -22.62
CA MET A 1 4.61 2.67 -21.71
C MET A 1 4.59 4.01 -20.96
N SER A 2 4.49 4.03 -19.64
CA SER A 2 4.51 5.28 -18.88
C SER A 2 5.90 5.91 -18.91
N LYS A 3 5.98 7.25 -18.92
CA LYS A 3 7.25 7.99 -18.87
C LYS A 3 8.13 7.57 -17.68
N THR A 4 7.54 7.19 -16.56
CA THR A 4 8.24 6.69 -15.36
C THR A 4 9.04 5.41 -15.62
N GLY A 5 8.54 4.51 -16.46
CA GLY A 5 9.26 3.29 -16.85
C GLY A 5 10.54 3.56 -17.64
N ILE A 6 10.57 4.64 -18.41
CA ILE A 6 11.73 5.00 -19.24
C ILE A 6 12.89 5.51 -18.38
N PHE A 7 12.64 6.39 -17.40
CA PHE A 7 13.69 6.92 -16.52
C PHE A 7 14.36 5.83 -15.69
N LEU A 8 13.59 4.92 -15.11
CA LEU A 8 14.12 3.81 -14.32
C LEU A 8 14.93 2.81 -15.17
N SER A 9 14.50 2.57 -16.40
CA SER A 9 15.21 1.68 -17.33
C SER A 9 16.54 2.27 -17.75
N SER A 10 16.59 3.57 -18.05
CA SER A 10 17.83 4.24 -18.46
C SER A 10 18.88 4.25 -17.36
N TRP A 11 18.48 4.41 -16.10
CA TRP A 11 19.41 4.37 -14.97
C TRP A 11 19.98 2.96 -14.73
N ILE A 12 19.18 1.92 -14.85
CA ILE A 12 19.65 0.53 -14.75
C ILE A 12 20.60 0.19 -15.88
N ILE A 13 20.26 0.59 -17.11
CA ILE A 13 21.14 0.37 -18.27
C ILE A 13 22.47 1.08 -18.06
N ARG A 14 22.46 2.35 -17.65
CA ARG A 14 23.68 3.11 -17.39
C ARG A 14 24.56 2.44 -16.32
N GLU A 15 23.96 1.99 -15.22
CA GLU A 15 24.67 1.33 -14.12
C GLU A 15 25.30 0.02 -14.61
N ASN A 16 24.55 -0.79 -15.35
CA ASN A 16 25.04 -2.07 -15.85
C ASN A 16 26.12 -1.91 -16.93
N LEU A 17 26.03 -0.88 -17.76
CA LEU A 17 27.11 -0.55 -18.72
C LEU A 17 28.41 -0.10 -18.04
N ASN A 18 28.31 0.41 -16.81
CA ASN A 18 29.48 0.78 -15.99
C ASN A 18 29.95 -0.34 -15.04
N GLY A 19 29.60 -1.60 -15.32
CA GLY A 19 30.03 -2.76 -14.54
C GLY A 19 29.14 -3.11 -13.36
N GLY A 20 28.00 -2.42 -13.19
CA GLY A 20 26.98 -2.78 -12.18
C GLY A 20 26.16 -4.00 -12.57
N ASN A 21 25.43 -4.56 -11.62
CA ASN A 21 24.52 -5.69 -11.83
C ASN A 21 23.13 -5.40 -11.22
N ARG A 22 22.45 -4.39 -11.75
CA ARG A 22 21.10 -4.06 -11.29
C ARG A 22 20.03 -4.78 -12.11
N SER A 23 19.02 -5.29 -11.37
CA SER A 23 17.87 -5.98 -11.96
C SER A 23 16.57 -5.19 -11.76
N THR A 24 15.62 -5.41 -12.65
CA THR A 24 14.23 -4.95 -12.49
C THR A 24 13.37 -5.95 -11.73
N ALA A 25 13.90 -7.15 -11.47
CA ALA A 25 13.20 -8.18 -10.72
C ALA A 25 12.93 -7.72 -9.28
N ASN A 26 11.80 -8.13 -8.74
CA ASN A 26 11.39 -7.87 -7.34
C ASN A 26 11.28 -6.39 -6.94
N ARG A 27 11.08 -5.49 -7.91
CA ARG A 27 10.84 -4.09 -7.61
C ARG A 27 9.44 -3.88 -7.06
N LEU A 28 9.36 -3.02 -6.03
CA LEU A 28 8.11 -2.47 -5.55
C LEU A 28 7.64 -1.39 -6.54
N VAL A 29 6.68 -1.74 -7.41
CA VAL A 29 6.17 -0.83 -8.44
C VAL A 29 4.89 -0.18 -7.94
N PRO A 30 4.91 1.14 -7.68
CA PRO A 30 3.70 1.90 -7.37
C PRO A 30 2.98 2.28 -8.67
N TYR A 31 1.68 2.48 -8.58
CA TYR A 31 0.92 3.10 -9.65
C TYR A 31 -0.21 3.98 -9.10
N CYS A 32 -0.55 5.00 -9.87
CA CYS A 32 -1.67 5.89 -9.60
C CYS A 32 -2.54 6.01 -10.86
N VAL A 33 -3.85 6.01 -10.68
CA VAL A 33 -4.85 6.30 -11.71
C VAL A 33 -5.46 7.64 -11.35
N PHE A 34 -5.26 8.64 -12.20
CA PHE A 34 -5.70 10.02 -12.01
C PHE A 34 -7.15 10.19 -12.45
N ILE A 35 -8.04 9.54 -11.73
CA ILE A 35 -9.50 9.74 -11.81
C ILE A 35 -9.94 10.68 -10.67
N ASP A 36 -11.19 11.01 -10.56
CA ASP A 36 -11.73 11.86 -9.48
C ASP A 36 -12.69 11.06 -8.59
N PRO A 37 -12.28 10.75 -7.34
CA PRO A 37 -10.97 10.93 -6.72
C PRO A 37 -9.91 9.93 -7.25
N GLU A 38 -8.63 10.20 -6.95
CA GLU A 38 -7.49 9.37 -7.37
C GLU A 38 -7.50 7.97 -6.76
N LEU A 39 -6.96 7.01 -7.51
CA LEU A 39 -6.66 5.67 -7.00
C LEU A 39 -5.16 5.42 -7.06
N ALA A 40 -4.54 5.16 -5.93
CA ALA A 40 -3.12 4.82 -5.85
C ALA A 40 -2.92 3.48 -5.14
N ARG A 41 -1.88 2.76 -5.58
CA ARG A 41 -1.58 1.45 -5.03
C ARG A 41 -0.10 1.10 -5.12
N VAL A 42 0.38 0.38 -4.08
CA VAL A 42 1.73 -0.20 -4.04
C VAL A 42 1.70 -1.55 -3.32
N GLY A 43 2.53 -2.49 -3.76
CA GLY A 43 2.64 -3.83 -3.17
C GLY A 43 1.47 -4.76 -3.52
N LEU A 44 1.19 -5.73 -2.64
CA LEU A 44 0.22 -6.79 -2.85
C LEU A 44 -1.22 -6.34 -2.58
N ASN A 45 -2.18 -6.92 -3.32
CA ASN A 45 -3.58 -6.95 -2.92
C ASN A 45 -3.91 -8.29 -2.24
N GLU A 46 -5.13 -8.39 -1.72
CA GLU A 46 -5.60 -9.60 -1.04
C GLU A 46 -5.57 -10.84 -1.93
N SER A 47 -5.97 -10.73 -3.21
CA SER A 47 -5.93 -11.86 -4.14
C SER A 47 -4.49 -12.33 -4.36
N GLN A 48 -3.57 -11.40 -4.62
CA GLN A 48 -2.15 -11.71 -4.81
C GLN A 48 -1.49 -12.30 -3.55
N ALA A 49 -1.87 -11.81 -2.36
CA ALA A 49 -1.36 -12.39 -1.11
C ALA A 49 -1.88 -13.81 -0.91
N ARG A 50 -3.17 -14.07 -1.16
CA ARG A 50 -3.78 -15.40 -1.12
C ARG A 50 -3.15 -16.37 -2.12
N GLU A 51 -3.00 -15.96 -3.37
CA GLU A 51 -2.38 -16.75 -4.43
C GLU A 51 -0.94 -17.19 -4.09
N ARG A 52 -0.24 -16.34 -3.34
CA ARG A 52 1.14 -16.61 -2.89
C ARG A 52 1.23 -17.31 -1.54
N GLY A 53 0.10 -17.61 -0.91
CA GLY A 53 0.05 -18.22 0.41
C GLY A 53 0.67 -17.37 1.53
N ILE A 54 0.71 -16.05 1.35
CA ILE A 54 1.29 -15.12 2.33
C ILE A 54 0.23 -14.78 3.38
N PRO A 55 0.46 -15.10 4.67
CA PRO A 55 -0.48 -14.74 5.73
C PRO A 55 -0.46 -13.22 5.98
N TYR A 56 -1.63 -12.63 6.08
CA TYR A 56 -1.76 -11.19 6.25
C TYR A 56 -2.93 -10.79 7.15
N ARG A 57 -2.83 -9.61 7.73
CA ARG A 57 -3.92 -8.86 8.37
C ARG A 57 -4.33 -7.70 7.46
N VAL A 58 -5.61 -7.35 7.49
CA VAL A 58 -6.13 -6.20 6.73
C VAL A 58 -6.58 -5.11 7.70
N ALA A 59 -6.17 -3.89 7.43
CA ALA A 59 -6.80 -2.69 7.99
C ALA A 59 -7.41 -1.86 6.86
N SER A 60 -8.57 -1.28 7.10
CA SER A 60 -9.23 -0.37 6.17
C SER A 60 -10.03 0.66 6.93
N VAL A 61 -9.94 1.91 6.47
CA VAL A 61 -10.69 3.04 7.02
C VAL A 61 -11.18 3.95 5.89
N PRO A 62 -12.32 4.64 6.07
CA PRO A 62 -12.72 5.72 5.19
C PRO A 62 -11.64 6.82 5.16
N VAL A 63 -11.52 7.55 4.06
CA VAL A 63 -10.52 8.63 3.92
C VAL A 63 -10.79 9.77 4.90
N ASP A 64 -12.05 10.01 5.25
CA ASP A 64 -12.50 11.03 6.20
C ASP A 64 -12.28 10.67 7.69
N SER A 65 -11.60 9.54 7.96
CA SER A 65 -11.05 9.25 9.29
C SER A 65 -9.92 10.20 9.69
N GLY A 66 -9.33 10.94 8.74
CA GLY A 66 -8.42 12.05 8.96
C GLY A 66 -9.12 13.41 8.91
N TRP A 67 -8.45 14.48 9.35
CA TRP A 67 -9.01 15.83 9.37
C TRP A 67 -8.93 16.58 8.03
N ARG A 68 -7.91 16.32 7.23
CA ARG A 68 -7.69 17.03 5.97
C ARG A 68 -8.86 16.89 4.98
N PRO A 69 -9.48 15.71 4.77
CA PRO A 69 -10.66 15.57 3.92
C PRO A 69 -11.82 16.50 4.30
N TRP A 70 -11.99 16.80 5.58
CA TRP A 70 -13.00 17.72 6.07
C TRP A 70 -12.68 19.17 5.70
N THR A 71 -11.41 19.57 5.80
CA THR A 71 -10.99 20.96 5.48
C THR A 71 -11.08 21.28 4.01
N ILE A 72 -10.96 20.30 3.13
CA ILE A 72 -11.07 20.46 1.67
C ILE A 72 -12.43 20.05 1.12
N SER A 73 -13.39 19.67 1.99
CA SER A 73 -14.72 19.19 1.63
C SER A 73 -14.73 18.00 0.65
N GLU A 74 -13.69 17.16 0.65
CA GLU A 74 -13.59 15.95 -0.17
C GLU A 74 -13.40 14.72 0.72
N LYS A 75 -14.48 13.93 0.87
CA LYS A 75 -14.54 12.82 1.82
C LYS A 75 -14.72 11.46 1.14
N ARG A 76 -14.80 11.45 -0.19
CA ARG A 76 -15.00 10.20 -0.96
C ARG A 76 -13.74 9.34 -0.91
N GLY A 77 -13.90 8.09 -0.49
CA GLY A 77 -12.85 7.11 -0.61
C GLY A 77 -12.52 6.34 0.66
N PHE A 78 -11.41 5.60 0.57
CA PHE A 78 -10.90 4.77 1.66
C PHE A 78 -9.39 4.59 1.54
N MET A 79 -8.79 4.17 2.64
CA MET A 79 -7.44 3.64 2.69
C MET A 79 -7.49 2.18 3.16
N LYS A 80 -6.67 1.31 2.56
CA LYS A 80 -6.55 -0.10 2.93
C LYS A 80 -5.08 -0.54 2.89
N THR A 81 -4.68 -1.35 3.88
CA THR A 81 -3.35 -1.92 3.95
C THR A 81 -3.39 -3.41 4.27
N LEU A 82 -2.42 -4.16 3.73
CA LEU A 82 -2.11 -5.52 4.11
C LEU A 82 -0.84 -5.52 4.94
N ILE A 83 -0.87 -6.19 6.08
CA ILE A 83 0.24 -6.26 7.03
C ILE A 83 0.59 -7.74 7.24
N ASP A 84 1.87 -8.07 7.12
CA ASP A 84 2.38 -9.41 7.41
C ASP A 84 2.13 -9.78 8.87
N THR A 85 1.63 -11.00 9.11
CA THR A 85 1.27 -11.45 10.46
C THR A 85 2.47 -11.74 11.36
N SER A 86 3.63 -11.99 10.76
CA SER A 86 4.83 -12.41 11.48
C SER A 86 5.82 -11.27 11.71
N SER A 87 5.94 -10.34 10.76
CA SER A 87 6.96 -9.29 10.78
C SER A 87 6.43 -7.88 10.99
N ASP A 88 5.10 -7.71 11.00
CA ASP A 88 4.43 -6.40 11.03
C ASP A 88 4.79 -5.47 9.85
N ARG A 89 5.43 -6.01 8.80
CA ARG A 89 5.76 -5.25 7.59
C ARG A 89 4.53 -5.01 6.75
N ILE A 90 4.51 -3.87 6.08
CA ILE A 90 3.45 -3.55 5.12
C ILE A 90 3.70 -4.35 3.84
N LEU A 91 2.75 -5.22 3.47
CA LEU A 91 2.77 -6.02 2.24
C LEU A 91 2.17 -5.28 1.05
N GLY A 92 1.21 -4.40 1.32
CA GLY A 92 0.56 -3.62 0.29
C GLY A 92 -0.33 -2.53 0.85
N PHE A 93 -0.52 -1.49 0.04
CA PHE A 93 -1.34 -0.34 0.37
C PHE A 93 -2.16 0.09 -0.83
N THR A 94 -3.39 0.49 -0.59
CA THR A 94 -4.30 1.07 -1.58
C THR A 94 -4.99 2.27 -0.95
N ALA A 95 -4.98 3.39 -1.65
CA ALA A 95 -5.77 4.56 -1.32
C ALA A 95 -6.67 4.91 -2.51
N PHE A 96 -7.92 5.18 -2.24
CA PHE A 96 -8.87 5.80 -3.16
C PHE A 96 -9.39 7.05 -2.47
N GLY A 97 -9.09 8.21 -3.01
CA GLY A 97 -9.39 9.48 -2.35
C GLY A 97 -8.51 10.62 -2.84
N PRO A 98 -8.70 11.83 -2.29
CA PRO A 98 -7.87 12.97 -2.64
C PRO A 98 -6.40 12.72 -2.26
N GLU A 99 -5.49 13.16 -3.11
CA GLU A 99 -4.03 13.06 -2.90
C GLU A 99 -3.55 11.61 -2.63
N ALA A 100 -4.25 10.61 -3.17
CA ALA A 100 -3.94 9.19 -2.93
C ALA A 100 -2.51 8.83 -3.39
N GLY A 101 -2.01 9.45 -4.47
CA GLY A 101 -0.65 9.27 -4.95
C GLY A 101 0.39 9.71 -3.93
N GLU A 102 0.19 10.82 -3.25
CA GLU A 102 1.11 11.37 -2.24
C GLU A 102 1.10 10.50 -0.96
N LEU A 103 -0.09 10.06 -0.54
CA LEU A 103 -0.21 9.09 0.57
C LEU A 103 0.56 7.81 0.29
N MET A 104 0.41 7.27 -0.91
CA MET A 104 1.09 6.05 -1.34
C MET A 104 2.61 6.20 -1.30
N GLY A 105 3.16 7.36 -1.68
CA GLY A 105 4.59 7.63 -1.66
C GLY A 105 5.20 7.48 -0.26
N THR A 106 4.53 7.97 0.78
CA THR A 106 4.94 7.81 2.18
C THR A 106 5.00 6.33 2.58
N VAL A 107 3.95 5.57 2.26
CA VAL A 107 3.90 4.14 2.58
C VAL A 107 4.93 3.35 1.78
N GLN A 108 5.14 3.68 0.51
CA GLN A 108 6.16 3.04 -0.34
C GLN A 108 7.56 3.18 0.25
N LEU A 109 7.92 4.36 0.76
CA LEU A 109 9.23 4.58 1.39
C LEU A 109 9.38 3.71 2.65
N ALA A 110 8.35 3.60 3.48
CA ALA A 110 8.35 2.72 4.64
C ALA A 110 8.52 1.25 4.23
N MET A 111 7.82 0.81 3.17
CA MET A 111 7.97 -0.56 2.63
C MET A 111 9.37 -0.83 2.09
N LEU A 112 9.97 0.11 1.35
CA LEU A 112 11.34 -0.02 0.81
C LEU A 112 12.38 -0.06 1.91
N ALA A 113 12.17 0.71 2.98
CA ALA A 113 13.04 0.68 4.17
C ALA A 113 12.79 -0.54 5.07
N GLY A 114 11.81 -1.38 4.76
CA GLY A 114 11.46 -2.56 5.55
C GLY A 114 10.91 -2.25 6.93
N LEU A 115 10.36 -1.05 7.14
CA LEU A 115 9.82 -0.63 8.43
C LEU A 115 8.52 -1.37 8.77
N PRO A 116 8.29 -1.69 10.05
CA PRO A 116 7.01 -2.20 10.50
C PRO A 116 5.95 -1.09 10.42
N TYR A 117 4.67 -1.46 10.26
CA TYR A 117 3.56 -0.51 10.17
C TYR A 117 3.44 0.39 11.42
N THR A 118 3.94 -0.08 12.56
CA THR A 118 3.96 0.65 13.83
C THR A 118 4.74 1.95 13.75
N MET A 119 5.77 2.01 12.88
CA MET A 119 6.51 3.26 12.65
C MET A 119 5.61 4.37 12.08
N LEU A 120 4.72 4.05 11.14
CA LEU A 120 3.77 5.02 10.61
C LEU A 120 2.64 5.32 11.60
N ARG A 121 2.24 4.33 12.39
CA ARG A 121 1.23 4.51 13.45
C ARG A 121 1.69 5.50 14.53
N ASP A 122 2.95 5.37 14.95
CA ASP A 122 3.49 6.09 16.11
C ASP A 122 4.19 7.41 15.72
N THR A 123 4.44 7.63 14.42
CA THR A 123 5.02 8.87 13.91
C THR A 123 4.07 10.06 14.13
N MET A 124 4.65 11.19 14.52
CA MET A 124 3.93 12.47 14.52
C MET A 124 3.95 13.07 13.13
N PHE A 125 2.79 13.15 12.48
CA PHE A 125 2.61 13.86 11.22
C PHE A 125 2.12 15.29 11.46
N ALA A 126 2.38 16.16 10.49
CA ALA A 126 1.84 17.52 10.52
C ALA A 126 0.30 17.49 10.42
N HIS A 127 -0.34 18.38 11.16
CA HIS A 127 -1.80 18.50 11.22
C HIS A 127 -2.26 19.85 10.60
N PRO A 128 -3.34 19.89 9.80
CA PRO A 128 -4.04 18.76 9.19
C PRO A 128 -3.45 18.41 7.80
N THR A 129 -3.06 17.18 7.60
CA THR A 129 -2.55 16.69 6.31
C THR A 129 -3.25 15.38 5.91
N MET A 130 -3.19 15.02 4.61
CA MET A 130 -3.67 13.70 4.17
C MET A 130 -2.83 12.58 4.80
N THR A 131 -1.50 12.79 4.91
CA THR A 131 -0.57 11.81 5.48
C THR A 131 -0.89 11.46 6.93
N GLU A 132 -1.40 12.43 7.72
CA GLU A 132 -1.87 12.17 9.09
C GLU A 132 -2.98 11.11 9.13
N GLY A 133 -3.81 11.00 8.09
CA GLY A 133 -4.83 9.98 7.95
C GLY A 133 -4.29 8.54 8.01
N LEU A 134 -3.01 8.33 7.69
CA LEU A 134 -2.35 7.03 7.84
C LEU A 134 -2.34 6.55 9.29
N LYS A 135 -2.32 7.45 10.28
CA LYS A 135 -2.42 7.07 11.70
C LYS A 135 -3.75 6.36 11.97
N ALA A 136 -4.87 6.90 11.48
CA ALA A 136 -6.18 6.28 11.64
C ALA A 136 -6.19 4.87 11.03
N LEU A 137 -5.60 4.69 9.84
CA LEU A 137 -5.47 3.39 9.20
C LEU A 137 -4.69 2.39 10.06
N PHE A 138 -3.52 2.80 10.55
CA PHE A 138 -2.61 1.91 11.29
C PHE A 138 -2.98 1.75 12.78
N MET A 139 -3.78 2.66 13.34
CA MET A 139 -4.39 2.51 14.68
C MET A 139 -5.63 1.62 14.66
N GLY A 140 -6.33 1.54 13.52
CA GLY A 140 -7.43 0.60 13.36
C GLY A 140 -6.93 -0.83 13.58
N ALA A 141 -7.55 -1.56 14.51
CA ALA A 141 -7.16 -2.94 14.78
C ALA A 141 -7.21 -3.77 13.48
N PRO A 142 -6.10 -4.29 12.98
CA PRO A 142 -6.11 -5.10 11.77
C PRO A 142 -6.97 -6.33 12.00
N ARG A 143 -7.97 -6.58 11.14
CA ARG A 143 -8.77 -7.80 11.22
C ARG A 143 -7.87 -8.99 10.86
N GLN A 144 -7.85 -10.02 11.72
CA GLN A 144 -7.24 -11.30 11.35
C GLN A 144 -8.14 -11.98 10.33
N VAL A 145 -7.60 -12.20 9.13
CA VAL A 145 -8.30 -12.92 8.04
C VAL A 145 -7.96 -14.40 8.11
N GLU A 146 -8.06 -15.02 9.30
CA GLU A 146 -7.76 -16.46 9.45
C GLU A 146 -8.91 -17.40 9.03
N LYS A 147 -10.12 -16.89 8.83
CA LYS A 147 -11.28 -17.79 8.57
C LYS A 147 -11.71 -17.94 7.12
N ASP A 148 -11.37 -17.00 6.24
CA ASP A 148 -11.91 -17.02 4.88
C ASP A 148 -11.14 -17.95 3.92
N ALA A 149 -9.86 -18.22 4.18
CA ALA A 149 -9.05 -19.12 3.35
C ALA A 149 -9.52 -20.59 3.47
N ALA A 150 -9.94 -21.02 4.66
CA ALA A 150 -10.44 -22.37 4.89
C ALA A 150 -11.83 -22.60 4.27
N GLN A 151 -12.69 -21.59 4.29
CA GLN A 151 -14.03 -21.68 3.70
C GLN A 151 -13.99 -21.68 2.17
N PHE A 152 -13.07 -20.92 1.56
CA PHE A 152 -12.90 -20.90 0.10
C PHE A 152 -12.35 -22.23 -0.46
N GLN A 153 -11.46 -22.89 0.29
CA GLN A 153 -10.94 -24.21 -0.08
C GLN A 153 -11.97 -25.32 0.09
N GLN A 154 -12.88 -25.21 1.06
CA GLN A 154 -13.97 -26.16 1.22
C GLN A 154 -15.05 -26.03 0.13
N ALA A 155 -15.35 -24.80 -0.31
CA ALA A 155 -16.36 -24.58 -1.36
C ALA A 155 -15.94 -25.09 -2.75
N HIS A 156 -14.62 -25.18 -3.02
CA HIS A 156 -14.08 -25.66 -4.32
C HIS A 156 -13.63 -27.13 -4.30
N ARG A 157 -13.88 -27.86 -3.21
CA ARG A 157 -13.65 -29.34 -3.13
C ARG A 157 -14.93 -30.14 -3.23
N SER A 158 -16.07 -29.50 -3.43
CA SER A 158 -17.40 -30.15 -3.46
C SER A 158 -18.05 -30.20 -4.86
N ASP A 159 -17.28 -29.85 -5.91
CA ASP A 159 -17.67 -30.02 -7.31
C ASP A 159 -16.80 -31.06 -8.03
#